data_6c6b5a51940e141abb21c73d663e8561
#
_entry.id   6c6b5a51940e141abb21c73d663e8561
#
_cell.length_a   1.000
_cell.length_b   1.000
_cell.length_c   1.000
_cell.angle_alpha   90.00
_cell.angle_beta   90.00
_cell.angle_gamma   90.00
#
_symmetry.space_group_name_H-M   'P 1'
#
loop_
_entity.id
_entity.type
_entity.pdbx_description
1 polymer ?
#
loop_
_entity_poly.entity_id
_entity_poly.type
_entity_poly.pdbx_seq_one_letter_code
_entity_poly.pdbx_strand_id
1 'polypeptide(L)'
;MARPQLDGLPPIKVVGVGGGGCNAVNRMVQARIAGVEFVGVNTDAQALMRCDAETRIRIGDRITRGLGVGGDPDKGRAAAEESREELKDALKGADMVFITAGMGGGTGTGGAPLVAGVAKDIGALTVAVVTRPFAFEGAKRRQQAEQGISQLTKEVDTLIVIPNDRLLAICDQKTTVPQAFTMADDVLRQGIQGISEVITTPGDINLDFADVRRIMSEAGPALMAIGRADGENRAVEAAQAAISSPLLDVNIHGARGVLFNVASSGTMGLHELNMAAQVIAEVVDPEAEIIFGTSTDPDLGDEVKITLIATGFDGRERHHSFSAAEDEDFRRIREEAAENRDDMDLPTFLRRPVSVR
;
A
#
# COMPACT_ATOMS: atom_id res chain seq x y z
N MET A 1 -8.21 28.37 -7.86
CA MET A 1 -7.63 28.44 -9.22
C MET A 1 -7.57 27.01 -9.74
N ALA A 2 -8.26 26.67 -10.81
CA ALA A 2 -8.17 25.35 -11.43
C ALA A 2 -6.71 25.12 -11.87
N ARG A 3 -6.12 23.98 -11.46
CA ARG A 3 -4.82 23.58 -11.98
C ARG A 3 -4.95 23.38 -13.49
N PRO A 4 -3.96 23.79 -14.31
CA PRO A 4 -3.98 23.46 -15.72
C PRO A 4 -4.04 21.94 -15.84
N GLN A 5 -5.08 21.40 -16.46
CA GLN A 5 -5.04 20.04 -17.00
C GLN A 5 -3.86 20.01 -17.96
N LEU A 6 -2.87 19.19 -17.66
CA LEU A 6 -1.79 18.90 -18.60
C LEU A 6 -2.46 18.12 -19.75
N ASP A 7 -2.69 18.80 -20.87
CA ASP A 7 -3.31 18.20 -22.05
C ASP A 7 -2.53 16.97 -22.47
N GLY A 8 -3.18 15.80 -22.44
CA GLY A 8 -2.61 14.53 -22.88
C GLY A 8 -2.29 13.52 -21.78
N LEU A 9 -2.42 13.85 -20.48
CA LEU A 9 -2.28 12.88 -19.40
C LEU A 9 -3.63 12.25 -19.03
N PRO A 10 -3.66 10.94 -18.71
CA PRO A 10 -4.89 10.29 -18.27
C PRO A 10 -5.34 10.89 -16.93
N PRO A 11 -6.64 11.17 -16.74
CA PRO A 11 -7.19 11.63 -15.48
C PRO A 11 -7.02 10.55 -14.38
N ILE A 12 -6.19 10.85 -13.39
CA ILE A 12 -5.91 9.96 -12.25
C ILE A 12 -6.54 10.54 -10.99
N LYS A 13 -7.32 9.72 -10.27
CA LYS A 13 -7.89 10.10 -8.97
C LYS A 13 -7.35 9.20 -7.85
N VAL A 14 -7.09 9.82 -6.71
CA VAL A 14 -6.65 9.13 -5.48
C VAL A 14 -7.71 9.30 -4.42
N VAL A 15 -8.32 8.20 -4.01
CA VAL A 15 -9.42 8.17 -3.04
C VAL A 15 -8.92 7.64 -1.71
N GLY A 16 -8.88 8.49 -0.70
CA GLY A 16 -8.59 8.10 0.68
C GLY A 16 -9.87 7.73 1.43
N VAL A 17 -10.01 6.46 1.83
CA VAL A 17 -11.21 5.95 2.49
C VAL A 17 -10.98 5.74 3.98
N GLY A 18 -11.81 6.39 4.80
CA GLY A 18 -11.72 6.36 6.26
C GLY A 18 -10.55 7.19 6.81
N GLY A 19 -10.29 7.08 8.11
CA GLY A 19 -9.27 7.89 8.78
C GLY A 19 -7.86 7.69 8.23
N GLY A 20 -7.41 6.44 8.10
CA GLY A 20 -6.07 6.12 7.56
C GLY A 20 -5.91 6.57 6.11
N GLY A 21 -6.92 6.32 5.26
CA GLY A 21 -6.90 6.78 3.87
C GLY A 21 -6.85 8.30 3.75
N CYS A 22 -7.64 9.02 4.53
CA CYS A 22 -7.60 10.50 4.55
C CYS A 22 -6.24 11.03 5.04
N ASN A 23 -5.60 10.38 6.03
CA ASN A 23 -4.28 10.75 6.50
C ASN A 23 -3.21 10.54 5.41
N ALA A 24 -3.27 9.41 4.70
CA ALA A 24 -2.37 9.15 3.57
C ALA A 24 -2.55 10.22 2.46
N VAL A 25 -3.80 10.58 2.13
CA VAL A 25 -4.09 11.66 1.17
C VAL A 25 -3.50 12.99 1.65
N ASN A 26 -3.63 13.35 2.93
CA ASN A 26 -3.03 14.58 3.46
C ASN A 26 -1.52 14.62 3.21
N ARG A 27 -0.82 13.49 3.40
CA ARG A 27 0.63 13.42 3.12
C ARG A 27 0.94 13.56 1.64
N MET A 28 0.10 13.00 0.77
CA MET A 28 0.25 13.12 -0.68
C MET A 28 0.07 14.57 -1.14
N VAL A 29 -0.93 15.27 -0.59
CA VAL A 29 -1.16 16.70 -0.85
C VAL A 29 0.03 17.54 -0.35
N GLN A 30 0.54 17.26 0.86
CA GLN A 30 1.70 17.95 1.44
C GLN A 30 2.98 17.68 0.62
N ALA A 31 3.16 16.47 0.11
CA ALA A 31 4.25 16.10 -0.80
C ALA A 31 4.06 16.65 -2.22
N ARG A 32 2.94 17.33 -2.51
CA ARG A 32 2.65 17.96 -3.81
C ARG A 32 2.73 17.01 -4.99
N ILE A 33 2.23 15.76 -4.83
CA ILE A 33 2.18 14.82 -5.94
C ILE A 33 1.40 15.45 -7.08
N ALA A 34 2.03 15.52 -8.26
CA ALA A 34 1.48 16.19 -9.44
C ALA A 34 0.63 15.23 -10.29
N GLY A 35 -0.27 15.79 -11.10
CA GLY A 35 -1.03 15.04 -12.10
C GLY A 35 -2.15 14.16 -11.55
N VAL A 36 -2.50 14.28 -10.26
CA VAL A 36 -3.57 13.51 -9.62
C VAL A 36 -4.58 14.42 -8.92
N GLU A 37 -5.84 13.99 -8.88
CA GLU A 37 -6.91 14.61 -8.11
C GLU A 37 -7.15 13.82 -6.82
N PHE A 38 -7.29 14.51 -5.69
CA PHE A 38 -7.48 13.86 -4.40
C PHE A 38 -8.93 13.92 -3.94
N VAL A 39 -9.46 12.76 -3.52
CA VAL A 39 -10.81 12.60 -2.97
C VAL A 39 -10.71 12.00 -1.57
N GLY A 40 -11.24 12.68 -0.58
CA GLY A 40 -11.35 12.17 0.80
C GLY A 40 -12.76 11.64 1.07
N VAL A 41 -12.88 10.40 1.52
CA VAL A 41 -14.15 9.73 1.82
C VAL A 41 -14.18 9.25 3.26
N ASN A 42 -15.11 9.74 4.06
CA ASN A 42 -15.22 9.32 5.46
C ASN A 42 -16.66 9.42 5.99
N THR A 43 -16.98 8.61 6.99
CA THR A 43 -18.22 8.68 7.79
C THR A 43 -18.10 9.69 8.94
N ASP A 44 -16.88 10.00 9.38
CA ASP A 44 -16.58 10.95 10.45
C ASP A 44 -16.39 12.36 9.88
N ALA A 45 -17.34 13.26 10.20
CA ALA A 45 -17.33 14.65 9.75
C ALA A 45 -16.11 15.44 10.26
N GLN A 46 -15.66 15.18 11.50
CA GLN A 46 -14.51 15.89 12.09
C GLN A 46 -13.19 15.46 11.44
N ALA A 47 -13.03 14.16 11.17
CA ALA A 47 -11.87 13.64 10.46
C ALA A 47 -11.86 14.16 9.02
N LEU A 48 -13.02 14.23 8.36
CA LEU A 48 -13.13 14.72 6.98
C LEU A 48 -12.83 16.23 6.85
N MET A 49 -13.19 17.04 7.85
CA MET A 49 -12.81 18.45 7.88
C MET A 49 -11.29 18.68 7.92
N ARG A 50 -10.53 17.72 8.45
CA ARG A 50 -9.06 17.76 8.51
C ARG A 50 -8.39 17.13 7.28
N CYS A 51 -9.17 16.65 6.35
CA CYS A 51 -8.65 16.11 5.10
C CYS A 51 -8.35 17.24 4.13
N ASP A 52 -7.12 17.26 3.59
CA ASP A 52 -6.64 18.29 2.66
C ASP A 52 -7.04 17.98 1.19
N ALA A 53 -7.82 16.93 0.95
CA ALA A 53 -8.34 16.59 -0.36
C ALA A 53 -9.20 17.72 -0.94
N GLU A 54 -9.12 17.94 -2.25
CA GLU A 54 -9.91 18.93 -2.98
C GLU A 54 -11.41 18.58 -2.93
N THR A 55 -11.72 17.30 -3.12
CA THR A 55 -13.08 16.76 -3.01
C THR A 55 -13.21 15.95 -1.72
N ARG A 56 -14.24 16.25 -0.93
CA ARG A 56 -14.50 15.57 0.35
C ARG A 56 -15.93 15.08 0.37
N ILE A 57 -16.10 13.77 0.52
CA ILE A 57 -17.40 13.10 0.51
C ILE A 57 -17.65 12.50 1.88
N ARG A 58 -18.72 12.98 2.54
CA ARG A 58 -19.20 12.39 3.79
C ARG A 58 -20.22 11.33 3.47
N ILE A 59 -19.84 10.08 3.69
CA ILE A 59 -20.71 8.93 3.39
C ILE A 59 -21.56 8.51 4.60
N GLY A 60 -22.77 8.03 4.33
CA GLY A 60 -23.67 7.44 5.32
C GLY A 60 -24.27 8.43 6.30
N ASP A 61 -24.73 9.56 5.85
CA ASP A 61 -25.31 10.63 6.70
C ASP A 61 -26.48 10.15 7.52
N ARG A 62 -27.36 9.31 6.99
CA ARG A 62 -28.52 8.75 7.69
C ARG A 62 -28.09 7.71 8.74
N ILE A 63 -27.07 6.91 8.41
CA ILE A 63 -26.59 5.80 9.24
C ILE A 63 -25.74 6.31 10.40
N THR A 64 -24.81 7.25 10.15
CA THR A 64 -23.78 7.65 11.12
C THR A 64 -24.01 9.02 11.74
N ARG A 65 -24.76 9.88 11.10
CA ARG A 65 -24.97 11.28 11.50
C ARG A 65 -23.62 12.05 11.66
N GLY A 66 -22.59 11.64 10.91
CA GLY A 66 -21.27 12.25 10.97
C GLY A 66 -20.40 11.82 12.17
N LEU A 67 -20.81 10.81 12.95
CA LEU A 67 -20.09 10.35 14.16
C LEU A 67 -19.13 9.17 13.91
N GLY A 68 -18.97 8.75 12.66
CA GLY A 68 -18.21 7.55 12.34
C GLY A 68 -18.99 6.25 12.58
N VAL A 69 -18.36 5.10 12.30
CA VAL A 69 -18.98 3.76 12.38
C VAL A 69 -18.49 2.91 13.58
N GLY A 70 -17.65 3.48 14.44
CA GLY A 70 -17.22 2.79 15.68
C GLY A 70 -16.44 1.50 15.44
N GLY A 71 -15.69 1.38 14.34
CA GLY A 71 -14.91 0.19 14.00
C GLY A 71 -15.72 -0.97 13.43
N ASP A 72 -16.94 -0.75 12.97
CA ASP A 72 -17.84 -1.74 12.38
C ASP A 72 -17.79 -1.67 10.83
N PRO A 73 -17.17 -2.67 10.13
CA PRO A 73 -17.08 -2.66 8.68
C PRO A 73 -18.42 -2.78 7.96
N ASP A 74 -19.40 -3.47 8.54
CA ASP A 74 -20.72 -3.62 7.91
C ASP A 74 -21.46 -2.27 7.86
N LYS A 75 -21.33 -1.46 8.92
CA LYS A 75 -21.82 -0.09 8.90
C LYS A 75 -21.04 0.79 7.93
N GLY A 76 -19.71 0.58 7.82
CA GLY A 76 -18.87 1.26 6.83
C GLY A 76 -19.33 0.99 5.40
N ARG A 77 -19.62 -0.26 5.08
CA ARG A 77 -20.17 -0.68 3.80
C ARG A 77 -21.54 -0.08 3.53
N ALA A 78 -22.44 -0.17 4.49
CA ALA A 78 -23.78 0.40 4.35
C ALA A 78 -23.74 1.93 4.15
N ALA A 79 -22.84 2.63 4.85
CA ALA A 79 -22.63 4.05 4.70
C ALA A 79 -22.11 4.42 3.29
N ALA A 80 -21.18 3.64 2.75
CA ALA A 80 -20.70 3.83 1.39
C ALA A 80 -21.77 3.55 0.33
N GLU A 81 -22.61 2.51 0.55
CA GLU A 81 -23.74 2.18 -0.36
C GLU A 81 -24.78 3.31 -0.37
N GLU A 82 -25.08 3.91 0.77
CA GLU A 82 -25.99 5.08 0.85
C GLU A 82 -25.53 6.22 -0.05
N SER A 83 -24.21 6.39 -0.20
CA SER A 83 -23.60 7.50 -0.93
C SER A 83 -23.04 7.09 -2.30
N ARG A 84 -23.47 5.94 -2.85
CA ARG A 84 -22.92 5.35 -4.09
C ARG A 84 -22.95 6.30 -5.29
N GLU A 85 -24.06 7.03 -5.48
CA GLU A 85 -24.20 7.97 -6.61
C GLU A 85 -23.26 9.17 -6.46
N GLU A 86 -23.08 9.70 -5.25
CA GLU A 86 -22.14 10.79 -4.99
C GLU A 86 -20.68 10.36 -5.24
N LEU A 87 -20.33 9.12 -4.84
CA LEU A 87 -19.03 8.51 -5.14
C LEU A 87 -18.83 8.36 -6.64
N LYS A 88 -19.85 7.91 -7.37
CA LYS A 88 -19.81 7.75 -8.82
C LYS A 88 -19.62 9.08 -9.55
N ASP A 89 -20.33 10.11 -9.13
CA ASP A 89 -20.18 11.45 -9.70
C ASP A 89 -18.79 12.02 -9.46
N ALA A 90 -18.22 11.82 -8.26
CA ALA A 90 -16.88 12.27 -7.94
C ALA A 90 -15.78 11.53 -8.71
N LEU A 91 -16.00 10.28 -9.09
CA LEU A 91 -15.04 9.46 -9.83
C LEU A 91 -15.20 9.56 -11.34
N LYS A 92 -16.29 10.14 -11.84
CA LYS A 92 -16.59 10.25 -13.26
C LYS A 92 -15.45 10.86 -14.06
N GLY A 93 -15.14 10.24 -15.19
CA GLY A 93 -14.09 10.69 -16.12
C GLY A 93 -12.67 10.33 -15.71
N ALA A 94 -12.47 9.54 -14.64
CA ALA A 94 -11.16 9.00 -14.30
C ALA A 94 -10.83 7.81 -15.21
N ASP A 95 -9.61 7.80 -15.76
CA ASP A 95 -9.03 6.64 -16.45
C ASP A 95 -8.37 5.67 -15.47
N MET A 96 -7.91 6.19 -14.31
CA MET A 96 -7.30 5.41 -13.23
C MET A 96 -7.76 5.92 -11.87
N VAL A 97 -8.07 4.99 -10.97
CA VAL A 97 -8.45 5.30 -9.59
C VAL A 97 -7.57 4.51 -8.62
N PHE A 98 -6.82 5.24 -7.82
CA PHE A 98 -6.15 4.67 -6.66
C PHE A 98 -7.07 4.73 -5.44
N ILE A 99 -7.14 3.63 -4.69
CA ILE A 99 -7.89 3.55 -3.45
C ILE A 99 -6.91 3.29 -2.31
N THR A 100 -6.85 4.17 -1.33
CA THR A 100 -6.00 4.00 -0.17
C THR A 100 -6.82 3.95 1.12
N ALA A 101 -6.51 2.95 1.95
CA ALA A 101 -7.21 2.76 3.23
C ALA A 101 -6.35 2.00 4.24
N GLY A 102 -6.52 2.29 5.51
CA GLY A 102 -6.07 1.42 6.59
C GLY A 102 -7.13 0.36 6.87
N MET A 103 -6.78 -0.92 6.66
CA MET A 103 -7.69 -2.04 6.91
C MET A 103 -7.76 -2.39 8.40
N GLY A 104 -8.87 -2.98 8.84
CA GLY A 104 -9.12 -3.34 10.24
C GLY A 104 -9.98 -2.33 11.01
N GLY A 105 -10.23 -1.15 10.43
CA GLY A 105 -11.22 -0.19 10.93
C GLY A 105 -12.62 -0.42 10.35
N GLY A 106 -13.56 0.47 10.62
CA GLY A 106 -14.91 0.37 10.09
C GLY A 106 -15.05 0.95 8.68
N THR A 107 -14.83 2.26 8.53
CA THR A 107 -15.07 2.99 7.28
C THR A 107 -14.14 2.52 6.15
N GLY A 108 -12.83 2.43 6.40
CA GLY A 108 -11.86 1.99 5.38
C GLY A 108 -12.12 0.56 4.94
N THR A 109 -12.29 -0.37 5.89
CA THR A 109 -12.47 -1.79 5.63
C THR A 109 -13.78 -2.08 4.88
N GLY A 110 -14.89 -1.44 5.30
CA GLY A 110 -16.19 -1.65 4.68
C GLY A 110 -16.43 -0.81 3.43
N GLY A 111 -15.91 0.42 3.39
CA GLY A 111 -16.14 1.36 2.30
C GLY A 111 -15.22 1.18 1.10
N ALA A 112 -13.93 0.81 1.31
CA ALA A 112 -12.98 0.68 0.22
C ALA A 112 -13.41 -0.31 -0.88
N PRO A 113 -13.94 -1.51 -0.56
CA PRO A 113 -14.44 -2.42 -1.61
C PRO A 113 -15.57 -1.81 -2.43
N LEU A 114 -16.47 -1.04 -1.83
CA LEU A 114 -17.54 -0.39 -2.55
C LEU A 114 -17.04 0.72 -3.46
N VAL A 115 -16.13 1.56 -2.97
CA VAL A 115 -15.48 2.59 -3.80
C VAL A 115 -14.77 1.96 -4.98
N ALA A 116 -14.13 0.81 -4.78
CA ALA A 116 -13.47 0.04 -5.84
C ALA A 116 -14.48 -0.44 -6.90
N GLY A 117 -15.61 -1.03 -6.47
CA GLY A 117 -16.67 -1.43 -7.37
C GLY A 117 -17.21 -0.26 -8.20
N VAL A 118 -17.42 0.91 -7.58
CA VAL A 118 -17.84 2.12 -8.29
C VAL A 118 -16.80 2.58 -9.33
N ALA A 119 -15.49 2.52 -8.99
CA ALA A 119 -14.42 2.87 -9.91
C ALA A 119 -14.36 1.89 -11.10
N LYS A 120 -14.56 0.60 -10.85
CA LYS A 120 -14.63 -0.43 -11.88
C LYS A 120 -15.87 -0.27 -12.78
N ASP A 121 -17.03 0.07 -12.22
CA ASP A 121 -18.29 0.32 -12.95
C ASP A 121 -18.17 1.47 -13.96
N ILE A 122 -17.33 2.47 -13.71
CA ILE A 122 -17.06 3.56 -14.66
C ILE A 122 -15.95 3.25 -15.68
N GLY A 123 -15.34 2.04 -15.62
CA GLY A 123 -14.30 1.58 -16.54
C GLY A 123 -12.88 2.09 -16.23
N ALA A 124 -12.64 2.64 -15.04
CA ALA A 124 -11.32 3.08 -14.61
C ALA A 124 -10.44 1.88 -14.22
N LEU A 125 -9.14 1.94 -14.55
CA LEU A 125 -8.16 1.03 -13.97
C LEU A 125 -8.12 1.24 -12.47
N THR A 126 -8.47 0.21 -11.69
CA THR A 126 -8.69 0.33 -10.25
C THR A 126 -7.57 -0.35 -9.48
N VAL A 127 -6.76 0.43 -8.78
CA VAL A 127 -5.62 -0.04 -8.00
C VAL A 127 -5.81 0.32 -6.53
N ALA A 128 -5.78 -0.68 -5.65
CA ALA A 128 -5.83 -0.42 -4.22
C ALA A 128 -4.45 -0.59 -3.57
N VAL A 129 -4.09 0.37 -2.73
CA VAL A 129 -2.89 0.35 -1.89
C VAL A 129 -3.34 0.52 -0.44
N VAL A 130 -3.30 -0.55 0.34
CA VAL A 130 -3.87 -0.59 1.68
C VAL A 130 -2.89 -1.16 2.71
N THR A 131 -3.09 -0.82 3.98
CA THR A 131 -2.27 -1.36 5.07
C THR A 131 -3.01 -2.42 5.88
N ARG A 132 -2.28 -3.44 6.36
CA ARG A 132 -2.72 -4.31 7.45
C ARG A 132 -2.37 -3.68 8.79
N PRO A 133 -3.23 -3.82 9.82
CA PRO A 133 -2.97 -3.26 11.13
C PRO A 133 -1.73 -3.90 11.79
N PHE A 134 -1.09 -3.16 12.68
CA PHE A 134 -0.06 -3.69 13.55
C PHE A 134 -0.62 -4.81 14.47
N ALA A 135 0.22 -5.76 14.85
CA ALA A 135 -0.16 -6.85 15.75
C ALA A 135 -0.68 -6.35 17.11
N PHE A 136 -0.13 -5.25 17.63
CA PHE A 136 -0.58 -4.64 18.87
C PHE A 136 -1.99 -4.02 18.80
N GLU A 137 -2.54 -3.77 17.61
CA GLU A 137 -3.92 -3.29 17.44
C GLU A 137 -4.97 -4.38 17.72
N GLY A 138 -4.55 -5.63 17.80
CA GLY A 138 -5.31 -6.77 18.30
C GLY A 138 -5.95 -7.64 17.22
N ALA A 139 -6.24 -8.89 17.61
CA ALA A 139 -6.72 -9.94 16.71
C ALA A 139 -8.03 -9.60 16.00
N LYS A 140 -8.94 -8.87 16.66
CA LYS A 140 -10.20 -8.45 16.04
C LYS A 140 -9.99 -7.54 14.84
N ARG A 141 -9.08 -6.56 14.95
CA ARG A 141 -8.73 -5.68 13.83
C ARG A 141 -8.07 -6.43 12.69
N ARG A 142 -7.16 -7.37 13.02
CA ARG A 142 -6.53 -8.25 12.02
C ARG A 142 -7.58 -9.06 11.26
N GLN A 143 -8.52 -9.69 11.96
CA GLN A 143 -9.59 -10.47 11.32
C GLN A 143 -10.48 -9.63 10.41
N GLN A 144 -10.86 -8.43 10.86
CA GLN A 144 -11.63 -7.49 10.05
C GLN A 144 -10.84 -7.03 8.80
N ALA A 145 -9.53 -6.79 8.95
CA ALA A 145 -8.65 -6.45 7.83
C ALA A 145 -8.62 -7.55 6.77
N GLU A 146 -8.42 -8.82 7.16
CA GLU A 146 -8.38 -9.95 6.22
C GLU A 146 -9.71 -10.11 5.48
N GLN A 147 -10.84 -9.95 6.17
CA GLN A 147 -12.17 -9.99 5.54
C GLN A 147 -12.34 -8.86 4.51
N GLY A 148 -11.94 -7.63 4.87
CA GLY A 148 -12.01 -6.48 3.98
C GLY A 148 -11.07 -6.61 2.78
N ILE A 149 -9.83 -7.08 2.98
CA ILE A 149 -8.87 -7.38 1.91
C ILE A 149 -9.43 -8.42 0.95
N SER A 150 -10.01 -9.51 1.45
CA SER A 150 -10.65 -10.54 0.62
C SER A 150 -11.83 -10.02 -0.21
N GLN A 151 -12.59 -9.05 0.30
CA GLN A 151 -13.65 -8.38 -0.47
C GLN A 151 -13.06 -7.42 -1.50
N LEU A 152 -12.07 -6.62 -1.11
CA LEU A 152 -11.41 -5.64 -1.97
C LEU A 152 -10.72 -6.28 -3.17
N THR A 153 -10.08 -7.45 -2.98
CA THR A 153 -9.42 -8.21 -4.05
C THR A 153 -10.36 -8.54 -5.23
N LYS A 154 -11.65 -8.67 -4.98
CA LYS A 154 -12.64 -8.99 -6.02
C LYS A 154 -13.08 -7.79 -6.84
N GLU A 155 -12.88 -6.60 -6.28
CA GLU A 155 -13.39 -5.34 -6.84
C GLU A 155 -12.29 -4.50 -7.49
N VAL A 156 -11.01 -4.88 -7.37
CA VAL A 156 -9.88 -4.15 -7.95
C VAL A 156 -9.18 -4.93 -9.05
N ASP A 157 -8.48 -4.24 -9.92
CA ASP A 157 -7.58 -4.86 -10.90
C ASP A 157 -6.28 -5.29 -10.25
N THR A 158 -5.72 -4.43 -9.40
CA THR A 158 -4.46 -4.68 -8.66
C THR A 158 -4.62 -4.32 -7.20
N LEU A 159 -4.15 -5.18 -6.30
CA LEU A 159 -4.16 -4.96 -4.86
C LEU A 159 -2.76 -5.05 -4.28
N ILE A 160 -2.29 -3.96 -3.71
CA ILE A 160 -1.05 -3.88 -2.93
C ILE A 160 -1.41 -3.80 -1.45
N VAL A 161 -0.96 -4.78 -0.69
CA VAL A 161 -1.19 -4.84 0.77
C VAL A 161 0.13 -4.71 1.50
N ILE A 162 0.24 -3.71 2.37
CA ILE A 162 1.43 -3.40 3.14
C ILE A 162 1.20 -3.80 4.60
N PRO A 163 1.88 -4.83 5.12
CA PRO A 163 1.76 -5.18 6.53
C PRO A 163 2.50 -4.16 7.40
N ASN A 164 1.76 -3.47 8.29
CA ASN A 164 2.38 -2.48 9.18
C ASN A 164 3.47 -3.09 10.07
N ASP A 165 3.35 -4.37 10.45
CA ASP A 165 4.37 -5.07 11.25
C ASP A 165 5.75 -5.09 10.58
N ARG A 166 5.82 -5.05 9.25
CA ARG A 166 7.08 -4.95 8.50
C ARG A 166 7.80 -3.61 8.72
N LEU A 167 7.06 -2.57 9.04
CA LEU A 167 7.63 -1.27 9.39
C LEU A 167 8.43 -1.33 10.70
N LEU A 168 8.09 -2.26 11.61
CA LEU A 168 8.82 -2.42 12.85
C LEU A 168 10.28 -2.86 12.63
N ALA A 169 10.57 -3.53 11.49
CA ALA A 169 11.93 -3.93 11.14
C ALA A 169 12.83 -2.76 10.73
N ILE A 170 12.22 -1.64 10.28
CA ILE A 170 12.92 -0.43 9.86
C ILE A 170 12.77 0.73 10.87
N CYS A 171 12.00 0.51 11.94
CA CYS A 171 11.81 1.51 13.00
C CYS A 171 12.95 1.47 14.02
N ASP A 172 13.35 2.64 14.50
CA ASP A 172 14.19 2.75 15.69
C ASP A 172 13.43 2.30 16.95
N GLN A 173 14.13 1.74 17.92
CA GLN A 173 13.56 1.35 19.22
C GLN A 173 12.90 2.52 19.99
N LYS A 174 13.22 3.77 19.61
CA LYS A 174 12.65 5.00 20.18
C LYS A 174 11.43 5.51 19.42
N THR A 175 11.03 4.85 18.33
CA THR A 175 9.90 5.27 17.50
C THR A 175 8.61 5.22 18.32
N THR A 176 7.91 6.35 18.39
CA THR A 176 6.63 6.46 19.09
C THR A 176 5.49 5.87 18.25
N VAL A 177 4.38 5.48 18.90
CA VAL A 177 3.18 4.98 18.20
C VAL A 177 2.66 5.96 17.12
N PRO A 178 2.53 7.28 17.37
CA PRO A 178 2.15 8.22 16.32
C PRO A 178 3.12 8.23 15.14
N GLN A 179 4.43 8.11 15.38
CA GLN A 179 5.44 8.04 14.32
C GLN A 179 5.31 6.77 13.50
N ALA A 180 5.00 5.61 14.12
CA ALA A 180 4.77 4.37 13.41
C ALA A 180 3.57 4.46 12.44
N PHE A 181 2.46 5.08 12.87
CA PHE A 181 1.33 5.36 11.97
C PHE A 181 1.70 6.36 10.88
N THR A 182 2.51 7.36 11.21
CA THR A 182 3.06 8.30 10.22
C THR A 182 3.84 7.58 9.12
N MET A 183 4.66 6.59 9.50
CA MET A 183 5.41 5.76 8.54
C MET A 183 4.47 4.91 7.68
N ALA A 184 3.42 4.33 8.26
CA ALA A 184 2.42 3.58 7.49
C ALA A 184 1.72 4.46 6.44
N ASP A 185 1.31 5.68 6.83
CA ASP A 185 0.73 6.65 5.90
C ASP A 185 1.74 7.06 4.80
N ASP A 186 3.03 7.16 5.14
CA ASP A 186 4.08 7.54 4.19
C ASP A 186 4.38 6.42 3.19
N VAL A 187 4.32 5.15 3.59
CA VAL A 187 4.47 4.02 2.66
C VAL A 187 3.30 3.98 1.66
N LEU A 188 2.07 4.26 2.10
CA LEU A 188 0.93 4.42 1.19
C LEU A 188 1.16 5.55 0.19
N ARG A 189 1.70 6.69 0.66
CA ARG A 189 2.07 7.83 -0.19
C ARG A 189 3.13 7.42 -1.21
N GLN A 190 4.20 6.79 -0.78
CA GLN A 190 5.29 6.36 -1.66
C GLN A 190 4.82 5.36 -2.72
N GLY A 191 3.90 4.46 -2.35
CA GLY A 191 3.31 3.49 -3.27
C GLY A 191 2.53 4.15 -4.39
N ILE A 192 1.63 5.05 -4.05
CA ILE A 192 0.83 5.76 -5.04
C ILE A 192 1.69 6.74 -5.85
N GLN A 193 2.63 7.43 -5.20
CA GLN A 193 3.56 8.33 -5.86
C GLN A 193 4.41 7.60 -6.89
N GLY A 194 4.98 6.45 -6.54
CA GLY A 194 5.84 5.69 -7.45
C GLY A 194 5.14 5.22 -8.71
N ILE A 195 3.84 4.90 -8.64
CA ILE A 195 3.05 4.53 -9.82
C ILE A 195 2.61 5.78 -10.61
N SER A 196 2.14 6.81 -9.91
CA SER A 196 1.65 8.02 -10.57
C SER A 196 2.77 8.80 -11.25
N GLU A 197 3.98 8.89 -10.65
CA GLU A 197 5.13 9.57 -11.23
C GLU A 197 5.53 8.99 -12.59
N VAL A 198 5.47 7.67 -12.73
CA VAL A 198 5.77 6.98 -13.99
C VAL A 198 4.87 7.47 -15.13
N ILE A 199 3.62 7.83 -14.81
CA ILE A 199 2.61 8.25 -15.80
C ILE A 199 2.64 9.78 -15.98
N THR A 200 2.83 10.53 -14.88
CA THR A 200 2.59 11.98 -14.85
C THR A 200 3.84 12.83 -14.93
N THR A 201 5.01 12.26 -14.62
CA THR A 201 6.27 13.01 -14.57
C THR A 201 7.10 12.71 -15.80
N PRO A 202 7.42 13.72 -16.62
CA PRO A 202 8.31 13.51 -17.76
C PRO A 202 9.69 13.05 -17.30
N GLY A 203 10.20 12.00 -17.93
CA GLY A 203 11.56 11.49 -17.77
C GLY A 203 12.21 11.28 -19.12
N ASP A 204 13.44 10.75 -19.14
CA ASP A 204 14.13 10.40 -20.39
C ASP A 204 13.47 9.20 -21.08
N ILE A 205 12.89 8.29 -20.29
CA ILE A 205 12.09 7.14 -20.73
C ILE A 205 10.72 7.24 -20.08
N ASN A 206 9.74 7.62 -20.90
CA ASN A 206 8.36 7.74 -20.45
C ASN A 206 7.58 6.46 -20.76
N LEU A 207 6.76 6.05 -19.81
CA LEU A 207 5.82 4.95 -20.01
C LEU A 207 4.47 5.49 -20.51
N ASP A 208 3.88 4.77 -21.46
CA ASP A 208 2.52 5.00 -21.88
C ASP A 208 1.56 4.43 -20.80
N PHE A 209 0.45 5.14 -20.56
CA PHE A 209 -0.61 4.63 -19.68
C PHE A 209 -1.14 3.26 -20.14
N ALA A 210 -1.12 2.98 -21.44
CA ALA A 210 -1.51 1.68 -21.98
C ALA A 210 -0.61 0.54 -21.47
N ASP A 211 0.70 0.79 -21.29
CA ASP A 211 1.65 -0.19 -20.75
C ASP A 211 1.40 -0.45 -19.27
N VAL A 212 1.17 0.61 -18.49
CA VAL A 212 0.79 0.46 -17.07
C VAL A 212 -0.53 -0.29 -16.94
N ARG A 213 -1.52 0.04 -17.77
CA ARG A 213 -2.81 -0.66 -17.79
C ARG A 213 -2.63 -2.14 -18.10
N ARG A 214 -1.78 -2.50 -19.06
CA ARG A 214 -1.52 -3.90 -19.46
C ARG A 214 -0.98 -4.74 -18.31
N ILE A 215 -0.02 -4.22 -17.53
CA ILE A 215 0.56 -4.94 -16.39
C ILE A 215 -0.38 -5.00 -15.19
N MET A 216 -1.21 -3.96 -14.99
CA MET A 216 -2.00 -3.81 -13.76
C MET A 216 -3.46 -4.24 -13.90
N SER A 217 -4.00 -4.41 -15.13
CA SER A 217 -5.37 -4.89 -15.34
C SER A 217 -5.48 -6.37 -14.94
N GLU A 218 -6.46 -6.68 -14.09
CA GLU A 218 -6.75 -8.04 -13.63
C GLU A 218 -5.54 -8.78 -13.03
N ALA A 219 -4.51 -8.02 -12.61
CA ALA A 219 -3.27 -8.58 -12.08
C ALA A 219 -3.44 -9.20 -10.67
N GLY A 220 -4.52 -8.85 -9.98
CA GLY A 220 -4.79 -9.34 -8.63
C GLY A 220 -3.80 -8.79 -7.59
N PRO A 221 -3.33 -9.61 -6.65
CA PRO A 221 -2.35 -9.17 -5.67
C PRO A 221 -1.01 -8.83 -6.29
N ALA A 222 -0.45 -7.71 -5.87
CA ALA A 222 0.84 -7.20 -6.27
C ALA A 222 1.72 -6.88 -5.05
N LEU A 223 3.02 -6.93 -5.26
CA LEU A 223 4.02 -6.52 -4.30
C LEU A 223 4.63 -5.19 -4.73
N MET A 224 4.98 -4.37 -3.76
CA MET A 224 5.68 -3.12 -3.99
C MET A 224 6.92 -3.04 -3.12
N ALA A 225 8.00 -2.58 -3.71
CA ALA A 225 9.24 -2.34 -3.01
C ALA A 225 9.85 -1.01 -3.42
N ILE A 226 10.62 -0.43 -2.50
CA ILE A 226 11.37 0.81 -2.76
C ILE A 226 12.79 0.59 -2.26
N GLY A 227 13.76 0.86 -3.13
CA GLY A 227 15.17 0.87 -2.80
C GLY A 227 15.77 2.23 -3.07
N ARG A 228 16.76 2.62 -2.26
CA ARG A 228 17.51 3.86 -2.40
C ARG A 228 18.98 3.60 -2.15
N ALA A 229 19.82 4.26 -2.94
CA ALA A 229 21.26 4.23 -2.73
C ALA A 229 21.92 5.46 -3.35
N ASP A 230 23.12 5.76 -2.90
CA ASP A 230 24.00 6.81 -3.40
C ASP A 230 25.39 6.24 -3.75
N GLY A 231 26.27 7.04 -4.35
CA GLY A 231 27.62 6.62 -4.70
C GLY A 231 27.78 6.02 -6.08
N GLU A 232 28.93 5.35 -6.34
CA GLU A 232 29.31 4.89 -7.69
C GLU A 232 28.43 3.75 -8.23
N ASN A 233 27.92 2.87 -7.37
CA ASN A 233 27.08 1.74 -7.75
C ASN A 233 25.59 1.96 -7.38
N ARG A 234 25.18 3.21 -7.18
CA ARG A 234 23.86 3.60 -6.64
C ARG A 234 22.67 2.90 -7.30
N ALA A 235 22.69 2.70 -8.62
CA ALA A 235 21.59 2.08 -9.34
C ALA A 235 21.47 0.57 -9.02
N VAL A 236 22.60 -0.14 -8.96
CA VAL A 236 22.65 -1.57 -8.59
C VAL A 236 22.26 -1.75 -7.13
N GLU A 237 22.81 -0.93 -6.25
CA GLU A 237 22.52 -1.00 -4.81
C GLU A 237 21.06 -0.64 -4.51
N ALA A 238 20.49 0.36 -5.19
CA ALA A 238 19.07 0.69 -5.09
C ALA A 238 18.18 -0.47 -5.59
N ALA A 239 18.54 -1.14 -6.70
CA ALA A 239 17.82 -2.31 -7.18
C ALA A 239 17.87 -3.48 -6.18
N GLN A 240 19.04 -3.77 -5.63
CA GLN A 240 19.23 -4.79 -4.60
C GLN A 240 18.45 -4.45 -3.32
N ALA A 241 18.48 -3.19 -2.89
CA ALA A 241 17.71 -2.71 -1.73
C ALA A 241 16.20 -2.84 -1.96
N ALA A 242 15.71 -2.59 -3.18
CA ALA A 242 14.31 -2.79 -3.53
C ALA A 242 13.92 -4.28 -3.43
N ILE A 243 14.71 -5.17 -4.07
CA ILE A 243 14.45 -6.62 -4.07
C ILE A 243 14.51 -7.22 -2.65
N SER A 244 15.40 -6.70 -1.82
CA SER A 244 15.61 -7.15 -0.44
C SER A 244 14.78 -6.36 0.58
N SER A 245 13.84 -5.54 0.12
CA SER A 245 13.07 -4.66 0.99
C SER A 245 12.29 -5.45 2.05
N PRO A 246 12.38 -5.08 3.33
CA PRO A 246 11.61 -5.71 4.39
C PRO A 246 10.10 -5.49 4.26
N LEU A 247 9.67 -4.55 3.40
CA LEU A 247 8.25 -4.31 3.10
C LEU A 247 7.63 -5.42 2.24
N LEU A 248 8.45 -6.23 1.56
CA LEU A 248 7.99 -7.39 0.83
C LEU A 248 7.62 -8.51 1.79
N ASP A 249 6.38 -8.96 1.72
CA ASP A 249 5.89 -10.10 2.53
C ASP A 249 6.39 -11.45 1.97
N VAL A 250 6.65 -11.49 0.68
CA VAL A 250 7.12 -12.66 -0.07
C VAL A 250 8.16 -12.23 -1.09
N ASN A 251 8.94 -13.19 -1.55
CA ASN A 251 9.92 -12.97 -2.61
C ASN A 251 9.24 -12.60 -3.94
N ILE A 252 9.84 -11.72 -4.71
CA ILE A 252 9.35 -11.35 -6.06
C ILE A 252 9.65 -12.43 -7.12
N HIS A 253 10.28 -13.54 -6.74
CA HIS A 253 10.49 -14.67 -7.64
C HIS A 253 9.16 -15.17 -8.20
N GLY A 254 9.12 -15.41 -9.52
CA GLY A 254 7.93 -15.88 -10.20
C GLY A 254 6.92 -14.79 -10.56
N ALA A 255 7.22 -13.51 -10.33
CA ALA A 255 6.43 -12.41 -10.86
C ALA A 255 6.47 -12.42 -12.39
N ARG A 256 5.31 -12.32 -13.04
CA ARG A 256 5.18 -12.31 -14.50
C ARG A 256 5.02 -10.91 -15.09
N GLY A 257 4.63 -9.95 -14.30
CA GLY A 257 4.58 -8.55 -14.67
C GLY A 257 5.41 -7.72 -13.70
N VAL A 258 6.31 -6.92 -14.21
CA VAL A 258 7.15 -6.05 -13.40
C VAL A 258 7.14 -4.64 -13.97
N LEU A 259 6.77 -3.70 -13.14
CA LEU A 259 6.88 -2.28 -13.42
C LEU A 259 7.88 -1.68 -12.45
N PHE A 260 8.92 -1.02 -12.95
CA PHE A 260 9.80 -0.27 -12.07
C PHE A 260 10.11 1.13 -12.60
N ASN A 261 10.22 2.06 -11.67
CA ASN A 261 10.59 3.44 -11.94
C ASN A 261 11.93 3.75 -11.30
N VAL A 262 12.81 4.37 -12.06
CA VAL A 262 14.11 4.85 -11.57
C VAL A 262 14.07 6.37 -11.51
N ALA A 263 14.02 6.91 -10.30
CA ALA A 263 14.07 8.35 -10.06
C ALA A 263 15.48 8.78 -9.71
N SER A 264 15.96 9.84 -10.36
CA SER A 264 17.27 10.47 -10.13
C SER A 264 17.20 11.97 -10.38
N SER A 265 18.23 12.71 -10.02
CA SER A 265 18.33 14.15 -10.30
C SER A 265 18.65 14.51 -11.77
N GLY A 266 18.54 13.55 -12.68
CA GLY A 266 18.87 13.73 -14.11
C GLY A 266 20.35 13.46 -14.44
N THR A 267 21.10 12.83 -13.54
CA THR A 267 22.52 12.47 -13.73
C THR A 267 22.73 11.00 -14.02
N MET A 268 21.67 10.23 -14.27
CA MET A 268 21.75 8.78 -14.48
C MET A 268 22.33 8.44 -15.85
N GLY A 269 23.34 7.57 -15.87
CA GLY A 269 23.90 7.02 -17.10
C GLY A 269 23.11 5.83 -17.63
N LEU A 270 23.11 5.64 -18.96
CA LEU A 270 22.47 4.48 -19.59
C LEU A 270 23.02 3.15 -19.07
N HIS A 271 24.31 3.10 -18.74
CA HIS A 271 24.95 1.91 -18.20
C HIS A 271 24.46 1.59 -16.78
N GLU A 272 24.30 2.60 -15.93
CA GLU A 272 23.73 2.45 -14.59
C GLU A 272 22.31 1.89 -14.64
N LEU A 273 21.47 2.43 -15.53
CA LEU A 273 20.11 1.98 -15.75
C LEU A 273 20.06 0.51 -16.21
N ASN A 274 20.93 0.14 -17.17
CA ASN A 274 21.00 -1.23 -17.67
C ASN A 274 21.43 -2.22 -16.57
N MET A 275 22.39 -1.86 -15.73
CA MET A 275 22.82 -2.69 -14.61
C MET A 275 21.70 -2.90 -13.58
N ALA A 276 20.95 -1.86 -13.24
CA ALA A 276 19.77 -1.98 -12.35
C ALA A 276 18.70 -2.90 -12.94
N ALA A 277 18.41 -2.76 -14.25
CA ALA A 277 17.45 -3.61 -14.95
C ALA A 277 17.89 -5.08 -14.97
N GLN A 278 19.19 -5.37 -15.15
CA GLN A 278 19.72 -6.73 -15.09
C GLN A 278 19.52 -7.36 -13.70
N VAL A 279 19.82 -6.63 -12.63
CA VAL A 279 19.62 -7.11 -11.25
C VAL A 279 18.16 -7.49 -10.98
N ILE A 280 17.21 -6.71 -11.50
CA ILE A 280 15.78 -7.01 -11.37
C ILE A 280 15.40 -8.23 -12.22
N ALA A 281 15.88 -8.29 -13.47
CA ALA A 281 15.58 -9.37 -14.42
C ALA A 281 16.09 -10.76 -13.95
N GLU A 282 17.20 -10.80 -13.20
CA GLU A 282 17.75 -12.06 -12.66
C GLU A 282 16.86 -12.71 -11.58
N VAL A 283 15.96 -11.92 -10.98
CA VAL A 283 15.16 -12.37 -9.81
C VAL A 283 13.72 -12.74 -10.19
N VAL A 284 13.20 -12.20 -11.30
CA VAL A 284 11.83 -12.43 -11.74
C VAL A 284 11.72 -13.64 -12.67
N ASP A 285 10.49 -14.00 -13.08
CA ASP A 285 10.30 -15.07 -14.07
C ASP A 285 11.04 -14.73 -15.38
N PRO A 286 11.75 -15.67 -16.01
CA PRO A 286 12.44 -15.43 -17.30
C PRO A 286 11.51 -14.97 -18.44
N GLU A 287 10.23 -15.30 -18.36
CA GLU A 287 9.20 -14.85 -19.31
C GLU A 287 8.42 -13.62 -18.82
N ALA A 288 8.87 -12.99 -17.71
CA ALA A 288 8.22 -11.81 -17.16
C ALA A 288 8.23 -10.65 -18.15
N GLU A 289 7.10 -9.98 -18.25
CA GLU A 289 7.02 -8.69 -18.92
C GLU A 289 7.57 -7.61 -18.01
N ILE A 290 8.72 -7.02 -18.38
CA ILE A 290 9.39 -5.97 -17.60
C ILE A 290 9.19 -4.65 -18.32
N ILE A 291 8.53 -3.71 -17.65
CA ILE A 291 8.34 -2.34 -18.10
C ILE A 291 9.05 -1.40 -17.12
N PHE A 292 9.80 -0.44 -17.63
CA PHE A 292 10.49 0.52 -16.79
C PHE A 292 10.38 1.94 -17.34
N GLY A 293 10.40 2.90 -16.43
CA GLY A 293 10.45 4.32 -16.72
C GLY A 293 11.53 5.00 -15.90
N THR A 294 11.86 6.21 -16.32
CA THR A 294 12.72 7.11 -15.54
C THR A 294 11.96 8.36 -15.17
N SER A 295 12.22 8.90 -14.00
CA SER A 295 11.67 10.19 -13.56
C SER A 295 12.78 11.08 -13.01
N THR A 296 12.66 12.38 -13.25
CA THR A 296 13.63 13.37 -12.74
C THR A 296 13.09 13.99 -11.47
N ASP A 297 13.83 13.82 -10.35
CA ASP A 297 13.53 14.39 -9.05
C ASP A 297 14.80 15.16 -8.57
N PRO A 298 14.83 16.50 -8.71
CA PRO A 298 15.99 17.30 -8.32
C PRO A 298 16.35 17.22 -6.83
N ASP A 299 15.39 16.85 -5.98
CA ASP A 299 15.59 16.80 -4.53
C ASP A 299 16.41 15.56 -4.11
N LEU A 300 16.59 14.58 -4.99
CA LEU A 300 17.39 13.37 -4.73
C LEU A 300 18.90 13.63 -4.72
N GLY A 301 19.40 14.73 -5.33
CA GLY A 301 20.83 14.96 -5.42
C GLY A 301 21.58 13.81 -6.12
N ASP A 302 22.49 13.15 -5.41
CA ASP A 302 23.23 11.99 -5.92
C ASP A 302 22.54 10.65 -5.67
N GLU A 303 21.43 10.65 -4.92
CA GLU A 303 20.67 9.43 -4.62
C GLU A 303 19.88 8.94 -5.84
N VAL A 304 19.77 7.63 -5.99
CA VAL A 304 18.85 6.95 -6.90
C VAL A 304 17.77 6.25 -6.10
N LYS A 305 16.51 6.47 -6.47
CA LYS A 305 15.34 5.78 -5.90
C LYS A 305 14.73 4.86 -6.95
N ILE A 306 14.64 3.57 -6.65
CA ILE A 306 13.94 2.59 -7.48
C ILE A 306 12.65 2.18 -6.79
N THR A 307 11.52 2.40 -7.46
CA THR A 307 10.22 1.88 -7.05
C THR A 307 9.87 0.71 -7.96
N LEU A 308 9.65 -0.45 -7.38
CA LEU A 308 9.39 -1.71 -8.09
C LEU A 308 8.01 -2.22 -7.70
N ILE A 309 7.22 -2.62 -8.70
CA ILE A 309 5.92 -3.25 -8.55
C ILE A 309 5.97 -4.58 -9.30
N ALA A 310 5.67 -5.66 -8.60
CA ALA A 310 5.66 -7.00 -9.14
C ALA A 310 4.24 -7.58 -9.07
N THR A 311 3.77 -8.14 -10.16
CA THR A 311 2.41 -8.68 -10.34
C THR A 311 2.43 -10.07 -10.96
N GLY A 312 1.28 -10.72 -11.05
CA GLY A 312 1.14 -11.98 -11.78
C GLY A 312 1.74 -13.18 -11.05
N PHE A 313 1.71 -13.19 -9.72
CA PHE A 313 2.12 -14.34 -8.93
C PHE A 313 1.13 -15.48 -9.10
N ASP A 314 1.60 -16.66 -9.52
CA ASP A 314 0.74 -17.85 -9.59
C ASP A 314 0.16 -18.20 -8.20
N GLY A 315 -1.16 -18.35 -8.12
CA GLY A 315 -1.88 -18.64 -6.87
C GLY A 315 -1.53 -19.97 -6.19
N ARG A 316 -0.56 -20.72 -6.71
CA ARG A 316 -0.12 -22.01 -6.17
C ARG A 316 0.90 -21.92 -5.05
N GLU A 317 1.64 -20.81 -4.92
CA GLU A 317 2.64 -20.64 -3.85
C GLU A 317 2.11 -19.92 -2.61
N ARG A 318 0.83 -19.50 -2.59
CA ARG A 318 0.22 -18.77 -1.47
C ARG A 318 -0.07 -19.58 -0.22
N HIS A 319 0.21 -20.88 -0.20
CA HIS A 319 -0.04 -21.75 0.97
C HIS A 319 1.20 -22.18 1.76
N HIS A 320 2.35 -21.56 1.54
CA HIS A 320 3.38 -21.58 2.58
C HIS A 320 3.23 -20.34 3.46
N SER A 321 2.07 -20.28 4.11
CA SER A 321 1.79 -19.38 5.20
C SER A 321 2.79 -19.62 6.33
N PHE A 322 3.38 -18.56 6.80
CA PHE A 322 4.16 -18.47 8.05
C PHE A 322 3.40 -19.01 9.29
N SER A 323 2.14 -19.42 9.15
CA SER A 323 1.31 -19.89 10.26
C SER A 323 1.66 -21.28 10.79
N ALA A 324 2.35 -22.14 10.01
CA ALA A 324 2.65 -23.50 10.46
C ALA A 324 4.03 -23.60 11.14
N ALA A 325 5.03 -22.84 10.71
CA ALA A 325 6.36 -22.87 11.30
C ALA A 325 6.42 -22.06 12.61
N GLU A 326 5.77 -20.88 12.64
CA GLU A 326 5.67 -20.08 13.87
C GLU A 326 4.78 -20.79 14.93
N ASP A 327 3.72 -21.46 14.54
CA ASP A 327 2.91 -22.26 15.47
C ASP A 327 3.63 -23.51 15.98
N GLU A 328 4.51 -24.13 15.20
CA GLU A 328 5.35 -25.24 15.67
C GLU A 328 6.48 -24.76 16.60
N ASP A 329 7.13 -23.64 16.32
CA ASP A 329 8.13 -23.05 17.20
C ASP A 329 7.50 -22.52 18.50
N PHE A 330 6.34 -21.88 18.44
CA PHE A 330 5.58 -21.49 19.63
C PHE A 330 5.03 -22.69 20.40
N ARG A 331 4.65 -23.79 19.74
CA ARG A 331 4.30 -25.05 20.42
C ARG A 331 5.52 -25.68 21.08
N ARG A 332 6.66 -25.78 20.41
CA ARG A 332 7.92 -26.28 20.99
C ARG A 332 8.34 -25.47 22.22
N ILE A 333 8.38 -24.15 22.11
CA ILE A 333 8.70 -23.25 23.24
C ILE A 333 7.70 -23.45 24.39
N ARG A 334 6.44 -23.71 24.09
CA ARG A 334 5.38 -23.94 25.09
C ARG A 334 5.49 -25.33 25.71
N GLU A 335 5.89 -26.35 24.98
CA GLU A 335 6.12 -27.72 25.46
C GLU A 335 7.42 -27.80 26.28
N GLU A 336 8.51 -27.17 25.82
CA GLU A 336 9.77 -27.05 26.57
C GLU A 336 9.59 -26.22 27.86
N ALA A 337 8.79 -25.15 27.83
CA ALA A 337 8.44 -24.40 29.06
C ALA A 337 7.47 -25.15 29.98
N ALA A 338 6.74 -26.14 29.49
CA ALA A 338 5.88 -27.00 30.30
C ALA A 338 6.64 -28.15 30.95
N GLU A 339 7.75 -28.61 30.36
CA GLU A 339 8.62 -29.66 30.89
C GLU A 339 9.62 -29.12 31.93
N ASN A 340 10.09 -27.86 31.80
CA ASN A 340 11.02 -27.21 32.75
C ASN A 340 10.28 -26.31 33.76
N ARG A 341 9.47 -26.90 34.61
CA ARG A 341 8.60 -26.15 35.56
C ARG A 341 9.34 -25.43 36.71
N ASP A 342 10.63 -25.65 36.92
CA ASP A 342 11.40 -25.12 38.05
C ASP A 342 12.58 -24.21 37.66
N ASP A 343 12.67 -23.79 36.40
CA ASP A 343 13.78 -22.95 35.93
C ASP A 343 13.53 -21.46 36.22
N MET A 344 14.40 -20.88 37.05
CA MET A 344 14.32 -19.48 37.52
C MET A 344 14.66 -18.45 36.40
N ASP A 345 15.12 -18.90 35.24
CA ASP A 345 15.51 -18.05 34.10
C ASP A 345 14.36 -17.73 33.14
N LEU A 346 13.14 -18.26 33.40
CA LEU A 346 11.96 -17.93 32.58
C LEU A 346 11.40 -16.53 32.88
N PRO A 347 11.09 -15.73 31.87
CA PRO A 347 10.43 -14.44 32.05
C PRO A 347 9.15 -14.53 32.87
N THR A 348 8.90 -13.53 33.73
CA THR A 348 7.80 -13.53 34.73
C THR A 348 6.40 -13.70 34.15
N PHE A 349 6.14 -13.35 32.88
CA PHE A 349 4.86 -13.49 32.24
C PHE A 349 4.53 -14.93 31.78
N LEU A 350 5.51 -15.83 31.77
CA LEU A 350 5.34 -17.25 31.47
C LEU A 350 5.19 -18.12 32.75
N ARG A 351 5.35 -17.54 33.94
CA ARG A 351 5.15 -18.23 35.22
C ARG A 351 3.68 -18.22 35.60
N ARG A 352 3.10 -19.38 35.90
CA ARG A 352 1.73 -19.42 36.46
C ARG A 352 1.71 -18.81 37.87
N PRO A 353 0.67 -18.07 38.26
CA PRO A 353 0.51 -17.62 39.64
C PRO A 353 0.38 -18.84 40.53
N VAL A 354 1.27 -18.93 41.54
CA VAL A 354 1.19 -19.92 42.59
C VAL A 354 -0.06 -19.65 43.40
N SER A 355 -1.03 -20.56 43.38
CA SER A 355 -2.20 -20.49 44.26
C SER A 355 -1.72 -20.79 45.68
N VAL A 356 -1.62 -19.75 46.49
CA VAL A 356 -1.44 -19.88 47.93
C VAL A 356 -2.75 -20.42 48.49
N ARG A 357 -2.67 -21.59 49.12
CA ARG A 357 -3.71 -22.14 49.98
C ARG A 357 -3.66 -21.49 51.35
#